data_b624dabc362d50426e8950549ad25712
#
_entry.id   b624dabc362d50426e8950549ad25712
#
_cell.length_a   1.000
_cell.length_b   1.000
_cell.length_c   1.000
_cell.angle_alpha   90.00
_cell.angle_beta   90.00
_cell.angle_gamma   90.00
#
_symmetry.space_group_name_H-M   'P 1'
#
loop_
_entity.id
_entity.type
_entity.pdbx_description
1 polymer ?
#
loop_
_entity_poly.entity_id
_entity_poly.type
_entity_poly.pdbx_seq_one_letter_code
_entity_poly.pdbx_strand_id
1 'polypeptide(L)'
;AEALLAGRSARADGKAVFLSLRHQLAQWYDCAEDDVFLAPTGMASVFEALRAVLERAPGRPTAQLGFPYVDTLKLQQKFGPGGILLHHLGTIEGKLRSLLDRERLAACFCEIPGNPLLGSVDLQRISPLLRDHRIPLVVDDVVATPINVDVSGQADLVVTSLTKFVVGTCDAMGGALICNPRSPLHAELQAIIRANHEELLWEGDALVLEAQARGFPERMKRHNENGLRIADRLRNHPAIERVWYPKWEFSEAYESVRRPDGGWGALMTFLPKNAERNSPEIYDRLACCKGPSLGTVFTLACPFTLLAHYTELEWAEACGVSRYLIRLSVGLEDPEDLWARLDAALKGGSTSLPG
;
A
#
# COMPACT_ATOMS: atom_id res chain seq x y z
N ALA A 1 23.06 8.84 5.03
CA ALA A 1 23.54 8.47 6.36
C ALA A 1 25.04 8.79 6.54
N GLU A 2 25.95 8.24 5.72
CA GLU A 2 27.41 8.49 5.86
C GLU A 2 27.79 9.94 5.69
N ALA A 3 27.16 10.71 4.78
CA ALA A 3 27.42 12.13 4.59
C ALA A 3 26.99 12.97 5.80
N LEU A 4 25.87 12.60 6.43
CA LEU A 4 25.37 13.23 7.67
C LEU A 4 26.27 12.89 8.86
N LEU A 5 26.70 11.63 9.00
CA LEU A 5 27.64 11.19 10.05
C LEU A 5 29.01 11.83 9.88
N ALA A 6 29.41 12.15 8.65
CA ALA A 6 30.66 12.85 8.35
C ALA A 6 30.55 14.40 8.46
N GLY A 7 29.43 14.93 8.94
CA GLY A 7 29.21 16.38 9.04
C GLY A 7 29.16 17.12 7.69
N ARG A 8 29.04 16.38 6.60
CA ARG A 8 28.95 16.89 5.23
C ARG A 8 27.49 17.06 4.83
N SER A 9 26.72 17.89 5.54
CA SER A 9 25.43 18.33 5.02
C SER A 9 25.71 19.38 3.94
N ALA A 10 25.51 19.05 2.67
CA ALA A 10 25.19 20.08 1.72
C ALA A 10 23.91 20.75 2.28
N ARG A 11 23.97 22.06 2.59
CA ARG A 11 22.77 22.86 2.82
C ARG A 11 22.06 22.95 1.49
N ALA A 12 21.28 21.91 1.14
CA ALA A 12 20.27 22.05 0.11
C ALA A 12 19.26 23.06 0.64
N ASP A 13 18.76 23.91 -0.22
CA ASP A 13 17.61 24.75 0.11
C ASP A 13 16.42 23.80 0.33
N GLY A 14 16.04 23.57 1.60
CA GLY A 14 14.98 22.65 1.96
C GLY A 14 13.70 22.90 1.18
N LYS A 15 13.35 24.16 0.92
CA LYS A 15 12.18 24.53 0.11
C LYS A 15 12.27 23.99 -1.31
N ALA A 16 13.44 24.04 -1.95
CA ALA A 16 13.62 23.53 -3.30
C ALA A 16 13.42 22.00 -3.40
N VAL A 17 13.86 21.27 -2.36
CA VAL A 17 13.70 19.82 -2.29
C VAL A 17 12.23 19.40 -2.16
N PHE A 18 11.49 20.06 -1.28
CA PHE A 18 10.05 19.82 -1.12
C PHE A 18 9.27 20.14 -2.40
N LEU A 19 9.58 21.26 -3.06
CA LEU A 19 8.97 21.60 -4.35
C LEU A 19 9.29 20.58 -5.44
N SER A 20 10.54 20.14 -5.55
CA SER A 20 10.94 19.09 -6.51
C SER A 20 10.23 17.78 -6.25
N LEU A 21 10.09 17.37 -4.99
CA LEU A 21 9.37 16.14 -4.62
C LEU A 21 7.87 16.26 -4.94
N ARG A 22 7.23 17.39 -4.60
CA ARG A 22 5.82 17.63 -4.99
C ARG A 22 5.65 17.62 -6.50
N HIS A 23 6.55 18.23 -7.24
CA HIS A 23 6.51 18.23 -8.70
C HIS A 23 6.53 16.81 -9.28
N GLN A 24 7.42 15.95 -8.80
CA GLN A 24 7.50 14.55 -9.23
C GLN A 24 6.21 13.79 -8.92
N LEU A 25 5.67 13.95 -7.70
CA LEU A 25 4.40 13.33 -7.30
C LEU A 25 3.25 13.85 -8.15
N ALA A 26 3.15 15.17 -8.36
CA ALA A 26 2.11 15.78 -9.17
C ALA A 26 2.08 15.22 -10.61
N GLN A 27 3.26 14.96 -11.20
CA GLN A 27 3.37 14.31 -12.50
C GLN A 27 2.81 12.88 -12.51
N TRP A 28 3.05 12.08 -11.45
CA TRP A 28 2.55 10.71 -11.39
C TRP A 28 1.05 10.61 -11.17
N TYR A 29 0.49 11.58 -10.43
CA TYR A 29 -0.94 11.62 -10.11
C TYR A 29 -1.76 12.51 -11.04
N ASP A 30 -1.14 13.14 -12.05
CA ASP A 30 -1.79 14.05 -13.00
C ASP A 30 -2.59 15.15 -12.29
N CYS A 31 -1.92 15.85 -11.36
CA CYS A 31 -2.48 16.92 -10.54
C CYS A 31 -1.52 18.13 -10.43
N ALA A 32 -1.95 19.21 -9.78
CA ALA A 32 -1.08 20.34 -9.48
C ALA A 32 -0.21 20.04 -8.24
N GLU A 33 0.95 20.71 -8.14
CA GLU A 33 1.81 20.62 -6.94
C GLU A 33 1.07 21.01 -5.65
N ASP A 34 0.12 21.92 -5.78
CA ASP A 34 -0.75 22.41 -4.71
C ASP A 34 -1.79 21.39 -4.23
N ASP A 35 -1.97 20.30 -4.96
CA ASP A 35 -2.83 19.17 -4.58
C ASP A 35 -2.06 18.09 -3.81
N VAL A 36 -0.73 18.24 -3.70
CA VAL A 36 0.17 17.29 -3.04
C VAL A 36 0.58 17.82 -1.66
N PHE A 37 0.21 17.10 -0.62
CA PHE A 37 0.55 17.40 0.77
C PHE A 37 1.54 16.34 1.28
N LEU A 38 2.76 16.77 1.60
CA LEU A 38 3.80 15.85 2.08
C LEU A 38 3.63 15.62 3.58
N ALA A 39 3.82 14.38 3.99
CA ALA A 39 3.68 13.95 5.37
C ALA A 39 4.93 13.19 5.85
N PRO A 40 5.24 13.19 7.15
CA PRO A 40 6.43 12.50 7.68
C PRO A 40 6.39 10.98 7.52
N THR A 41 5.21 10.40 7.35
CA THR A 41 5.01 8.95 7.12
C THR A 41 3.74 8.71 6.31
N GLY A 42 3.59 7.52 5.71
CA GLY A 42 2.33 7.11 5.09
C GLY A 42 1.15 7.13 6.08
N MET A 43 1.36 6.75 7.35
CA MET A 43 0.30 6.81 8.37
C MET A 43 -0.10 8.24 8.72
N ALA A 44 0.82 9.19 8.65
CA ALA A 44 0.48 10.60 8.82
C ALA A 44 -0.42 11.09 7.67
N SER A 45 -0.16 10.70 6.43
CA SER A 45 -1.05 11.04 5.30
C SER A 45 -2.44 10.41 5.42
N VAL A 46 -2.54 9.17 5.93
CA VAL A 46 -3.85 8.53 6.24
C VAL A 46 -4.56 9.31 7.35
N PHE A 47 -3.84 9.73 8.39
CA PHE A 47 -4.42 10.51 9.50
C PHE A 47 -4.90 11.89 9.03
N GLU A 48 -4.15 12.58 8.17
CA GLU A 48 -4.58 13.86 7.59
C GLU A 48 -5.84 13.70 6.74
N ALA A 49 -5.92 12.65 5.91
CA ALA A 49 -7.12 12.33 5.15
C ALA A 49 -8.31 12.06 6.08
N LEU A 50 -8.11 11.25 7.14
CA LEU A 50 -9.14 10.98 8.13
C LEU A 50 -9.63 12.26 8.82
N ARG A 51 -8.70 13.12 9.25
CA ARG A 51 -9.03 14.39 9.90
C ARG A 51 -9.86 15.30 8.98
N ALA A 52 -9.48 15.40 7.70
CA ALA A 52 -10.19 16.22 6.74
C ALA A 52 -11.64 15.73 6.50
N VAL A 53 -11.85 14.43 6.36
CA VAL A 53 -13.20 13.88 6.13
C VAL A 53 -14.07 13.95 7.40
N LEU A 54 -13.48 13.83 8.59
CA LEU A 54 -14.21 13.99 9.86
C LEU A 54 -14.57 15.46 10.14
N GLU A 55 -13.71 16.41 9.78
CA GLU A 55 -14.03 17.84 9.88
C GLU A 55 -15.14 18.22 8.91
N ARG A 56 -15.12 17.67 7.69
CA ARG A 56 -16.20 17.82 6.71
C ARG A 56 -17.54 17.24 7.17
N ALA A 57 -17.53 16.15 7.90
CA ALA A 57 -18.71 15.42 8.34
C ALA A 57 -18.62 15.00 9.83
N PRO A 58 -18.73 15.97 10.77
CA PRO A 58 -18.53 15.69 12.18
C PRO A 58 -19.54 14.66 12.72
N GLY A 59 -19.06 13.80 13.62
CA GLY A 59 -19.89 12.80 14.31
C GLY A 59 -20.31 11.59 13.46
N ARG A 60 -19.85 11.50 12.19
CA ARG A 60 -20.16 10.36 11.33
C ARG A 60 -19.03 9.34 11.33
N PRO A 61 -19.32 8.02 11.38
CA PRO A 61 -18.32 6.99 11.26
C PRO A 61 -17.77 6.93 9.83
N THR A 62 -16.63 6.24 9.67
CA THR A 62 -16.07 5.86 8.36
C THR A 62 -16.35 4.39 8.07
N ALA A 63 -16.21 3.98 6.82
CA ALA A 63 -16.19 2.57 6.45
C ALA A 63 -14.85 2.19 5.82
N GLN A 64 -14.33 1.02 6.21
CA GLN A 64 -13.16 0.40 5.61
C GLN A 64 -13.61 -0.71 4.66
N LEU A 65 -13.25 -0.58 3.40
CA LEU A 65 -13.59 -1.53 2.34
C LEU A 65 -12.38 -2.42 2.06
N GLY A 66 -12.56 -3.74 2.17
CA GLY A 66 -11.47 -4.71 2.13
C GLY A 66 -10.75 -4.86 3.48
N PHE A 67 -9.93 -5.91 3.60
CA PHE A 67 -9.07 -6.10 4.77
C PHE A 67 -7.90 -5.11 4.68
N PRO A 68 -7.74 -4.19 5.65
CA PRO A 68 -6.78 -3.10 5.54
C PRO A 68 -5.43 -3.39 6.18
N TYR A 69 -4.48 -2.51 5.95
CA TYR A 69 -3.36 -2.34 6.86
C TYR A 69 -3.88 -2.06 8.28
N VAL A 70 -3.31 -2.78 9.25
CA VAL A 70 -3.86 -2.82 10.63
C VAL A 70 -4.07 -1.45 11.26
N ASP A 71 -3.13 -0.52 11.05
CA ASP A 71 -3.20 0.79 11.68
C ASP A 71 -4.20 1.72 10.98
N THR A 72 -4.50 1.53 9.70
CA THR A 72 -5.52 2.30 8.98
C THR A 72 -6.90 2.13 9.61
N LEU A 73 -7.30 0.89 9.91
CA LEU A 73 -8.57 0.63 10.61
C LEU A 73 -8.54 1.14 12.05
N LYS A 74 -7.41 0.93 12.77
CA LYS A 74 -7.24 1.41 14.15
C LYS A 74 -7.29 2.93 14.26
N LEU A 75 -6.76 3.67 13.27
CA LEU A 75 -6.91 5.13 13.22
C LEU A 75 -8.39 5.53 13.14
N GLN A 76 -9.15 4.93 12.23
CA GLN A 76 -10.58 5.21 12.07
C GLN A 76 -11.36 4.94 13.36
N GLN A 77 -11.04 3.85 14.05
CA GLN A 77 -11.70 3.44 15.28
C GLN A 77 -11.33 4.30 16.51
N LYS A 78 -10.09 4.77 16.59
CA LYS A 78 -9.56 5.48 17.76
C LYS A 78 -9.73 6.99 17.69
N PHE A 79 -9.64 7.58 16.49
CA PHE A 79 -9.63 9.03 16.28
C PHE A 79 -10.92 9.53 15.61
N GLY A 80 -11.80 8.65 15.22
CA GLY A 80 -13.12 8.97 14.68
C GLY A 80 -14.26 8.42 15.54
N PRO A 81 -15.51 8.69 15.16
CA PRO A 81 -16.71 8.10 15.79
C PRO A 81 -16.82 6.58 15.60
N GLY A 82 -15.95 5.97 14.79
CA GLY A 82 -15.86 4.55 14.53
C GLY A 82 -15.44 4.25 13.09
N GLY A 83 -14.92 3.03 12.88
CA GLY A 83 -14.59 2.47 11.57
C GLY A 83 -15.37 1.18 11.35
N ILE A 84 -16.26 1.15 10.35
CA ILE A 84 -17.09 -0.02 10.01
C ILE A 84 -16.33 -0.85 8.97
N LEU A 85 -15.96 -2.09 9.33
CA LEU A 85 -15.21 -2.97 8.43
C LEU A 85 -16.11 -3.79 7.52
N LEU A 86 -15.91 -3.67 6.21
CA LEU A 86 -16.50 -4.50 5.17
C LEU A 86 -15.38 -5.28 4.45
N HIS A 87 -14.87 -6.35 5.08
CA HIS A 87 -13.65 -7.03 4.63
C HIS A 87 -13.81 -7.96 3.41
N HIS A 88 -15.01 -8.48 3.18
CA HIS A 88 -15.22 -9.50 2.14
C HIS A 88 -15.52 -8.88 0.77
N LEU A 89 -14.53 -8.80 -0.12
CA LEU A 89 -14.61 -8.12 -1.40
C LEU A 89 -15.78 -8.57 -2.29
N GLY A 90 -16.05 -9.86 -2.36
CA GLY A 90 -17.15 -10.41 -3.18
C GLY A 90 -18.57 -9.99 -2.75
N THR A 91 -18.74 -9.43 -1.56
CA THR A 91 -20.05 -8.97 -1.05
C THR A 91 -20.07 -7.49 -0.70
N ILE A 92 -18.99 -6.78 -0.95
CA ILE A 92 -18.77 -5.42 -0.44
C ILE A 92 -19.80 -4.43 -0.99
N GLU A 93 -20.14 -4.52 -2.28
CA GLU A 93 -21.11 -3.62 -2.91
C GLU A 93 -22.49 -3.73 -2.25
N GLY A 94 -23.02 -4.95 -2.10
CA GLY A 94 -24.32 -5.16 -1.47
C GLY A 94 -24.35 -4.75 0.01
N LYS A 95 -23.27 -5.04 0.74
CA LYS A 95 -23.13 -4.61 2.14
C LYS A 95 -23.00 -3.10 2.28
N LEU A 96 -22.29 -2.44 1.36
CA LEU A 96 -22.17 -0.98 1.36
C LEU A 96 -23.52 -0.33 1.05
N ARG A 97 -24.28 -0.80 0.06
CA ARG A 97 -25.64 -0.31 -0.22
C ARG A 97 -26.52 -0.40 1.04
N SER A 98 -26.57 -1.56 1.69
CA SER A 98 -27.34 -1.76 2.90
C SER A 98 -26.84 -0.91 4.09
N LEU A 99 -25.55 -0.56 4.12
CA LEU A 99 -25.00 0.35 5.12
C LEU A 99 -25.44 1.78 4.85
N LEU A 100 -25.38 2.25 3.61
CA LEU A 100 -25.78 3.60 3.20
C LEU A 100 -27.28 3.89 3.43
N ASP A 101 -28.11 2.84 3.41
CA ASP A 101 -29.55 2.97 3.75
C ASP A 101 -29.78 3.30 5.24
N ARG A 102 -28.81 2.99 6.12
CA ARG A 102 -28.95 3.09 7.58
C ARG A 102 -28.02 4.10 8.22
N GLU A 103 -26.86 4.31 7.63
CA GLU A 103 -25.77 5.12 8.19
C GLU A 103 -25.35 6.22 7.26
N ARG A 104 -25.04 7.37 7.84
CA ARG A 104 -24.39 8.48 7.14
C ARG A 104 -22.90 8.45 7.43
N LEU A 105 -22.10 8.08 6.45
CA LEU A 105 -20.66 7.97 6.59
C LEU A 105 -19.95 9.31 6.39
N ALA A 106 -18.81 9.50 7.05
CA ALA A 106 -17.89 10.60 6.78
C ALA A 106 -17.07 10.34 5.52
N ALA A 107 -16.62 9.10 5.32
CA ALA A 107 -15.84 8.64 4.15
C ALA A 107 -15.82 7.12 4.09
N CYS A 108 -15.42 6.60 2.92
CA CYS A 108 -14.96 5.23 2.78
C CYS A 108 -13.46 5.20 2.48
N PHE A 109 -12.76 4.23 3.07
CA PHE A 109 -11.34 3.96 2.86
C PHE A 109 -11.15 2.59 2.19
N CYS A 110 -10.21 2.47 1.27
CA CYS A 110 -9.79 1.18 0.72
C CYS A 110 -8.32 1.22 0.28
N GLU A 111 -7.76 0.03 0.06
CA GLU A 111 -6.42 -0.17 -0.50
C GLU A 111 -6.51 -0.78 -1.89
N ILE A 112 -5.64 -0.38 -2.80
CA ILE A 112 -5.53 -0.93 -4.15
C ILE A 112 -4.09 -1.37 -4.43
N PRO A 113 -3.84 -2.70 -4.48
CA PRO A 113 -4.65 -3.76 -3.88
C PRO A 113 -4.50 -3.79 -2.36
N GLY A 114 -5.40 -4.50 -1.68
CA GLY A 114 -5.33 -4.68 -0.23
C GLY A 114 -4.16 -5.58 0.19
N ASN A 115 -3.62 -5.36 1.36
CA ASN A 115 -2.52 -6.12 1.94
C ASN A 115 -3.04 -6.89 3.17
N PRO A 116 -2.90 -8.25 3.27
CA PRO A 116 -1.95 -9.09 2.51
C PRO A 116 -2.56 -9.92 1.37
N LEU A 117 -3.88 -9.93 1.17
CA LEU A 117 -4.53 -10.84 0.22
C LEU A 117 -4.59 -10.31 -1.22
N LEU A 118 -4.04 -9.14 -1.49
CA LEU A 118 -3.80 -8.54 -2.81
C LEU A 118 -5.04 -8.44 -3.73
N GLY A 119 -6.25 -8.59 -3.18
CA GLY A 119 -7.48 -8.31 -3.89
C GLY A 119 -7.79 -6.82 -3.90
N SER A 120 -8.49 -6.35 -4.92
CA SER A 120 -8.88 -4.94 -5.07
C SER A 120 -10.39 -4.76 -4.95
N VAL A 121 -10.79 -3.63 -4.34
CA VAL A 121 -12.17 -3.15 -4.38
C VAL A 121 -12.48 -2.70 -5.81
N ASP A 122 -13.65 -3.05 -6.33
CA ASP A 122 -14.12 -2.57 -7.63
C ASP A 122 -14.55 -1.10 -7.51
N LEU A 123 -13.60 -0.19 -7.78
CA LEU A 123 -13.83 1.24 -7.67
C LEU A 123 -14.87 1.75 -8.67
N GLN A 124 -15.03 1.09 -9.83
CA GLN A 124 -16.02 1.45 -10.84
C GLN A 124 -17.46 1.25 -10.32
N ARG A 125 -17.67 0.24 -9.48
CA ARG A 125 -18.98 -0.04 -8.86
C ARG A 125 -19.21 0.76 -7.58
N ILE A 126 -18.15 0.99 -6.80
CA ILE A 126 -18.25 1.62 -5.47
C ILE A 126 -18.33 3.15 -5.58
N SER A 127 -17.51 3.77 -6.42
CA SER A 127 -17.44 5.24 -6.50
C SER A 127 -18.78 5.90 -6.87
N PRO A 128 -19.60 5.42 -7.83
CA PRO A 128 -20.91 6.01 -8.10
C PRO A 128 -21.83 6.00 -6.87
N LEU A 129 -21.85 4.89 -6.12
CA LEU A 129 -22.67 4.80 -4.90
C LEU A 129 -22.30 5.86 -3.86
N LEU A 130 -21.00 6.10 -3.69
CA LEU A 130 -20.52 7.09 -2.74
C LEU A 130 -20.78 8.51 -3.23
N ARG A 131 -20.63 8.77 -4.52
CA ARG A 131 -20.92 10.08 -5.16
C ARG A 131 -22.37 10.49 -5.01
N ASP A 132 -23.32 9.57 -5.17
CA ASP A 132 -24.74 9.81 -4.99
C ASP A 132 -25.06 10.31 -3.57
N HIS A 133 -24.26 9.89 -2.58
CA HIS A 133 -24.37 10.29 -1.18
C HIS A 133 -23.39 11.41 -0.77
N ARG A 134 -22.58 11.93 -1.71
CA ARG A 134 -21.49 12.89 -1.45
C ARG A 134 -20.50 12.42 -0.35
N ILE A 135 -20.19 11.12 -0.33
CA ILE A 135 -19.27 10.48 0.60
C ILE A 135 -17.92 10.37 -0.08
N PRO A 136 -16.82 10.97 0.46
CA PRO A 136 -15.48 10.84 -0.09
C PRO A 136 -14.98 9.40 -0.08
N LEU A 137 -14.27 9.04 -1.16
CA LEU A 137 -13.49 7.80 -1.26
C LEU A 137 -12.00 8.11 -1.10
N VAL A 138 -11.39 7.57 -0.07
CA VAL A 138 -9.96 7.63 0.20
C VAL A 138 -9.31 6.32 -0.23
N VAL A 139 -8.39 6.38 -1.16
CA VAL A 139 -7.68 5.20 -1.71
C VAL A 139 -6.23 5.23 -1.26
N ASP A 140 -5.77 4.15 -0.64
CA ASP A 140 -4.35 3.90 -0.41
C ASP A 140 -3.80 3.07 -1.57
N ASP A 141 -2.86 3.63 -2.33
CA ASP A 141 -2.26 2.99 -3.50
C ASP A 141 -0.83 2.50 -3.27
N VAL A 142 -0.37 2.48 -2.03
CA VAL A 142 1.04 2.18 -1.68
C VAL A 142 1.55 0.87 -2.29
N VAL A 143 0.69 -0.13 -2.46
CA VAL A 143 1.07 -1.45 -3.00
C VAL A 143 1.12 -1.44 -4.53
N ALA A 144 0.10 -0.90 -5.19
CA ALA A 144 0.10 -0.77 -6.65
C ALA A 144 1.04 0.32 -7.13
N THR A 145 1.05 1.46 -6.45
CA THR A 145 1.73 2.70 -6.82
C THR A 145 1.10 3.44 -8.02
N PRO A 146 1.27 4.76 -8.14
CA PRO A 146 0.73 5.52 -9.26
C PRO A 146 1.35 5.15 -10.63
N ILE A 147 2.45 4.37 -10.64
CA ILE A 147 3.05 3.88 -11.88
C ILE A 147 2.22 2.74 -12.47
N ASN A 148 1.59 1.94 -11.63
CA ASN A 148 0.80 0.79 -12.09
C ASN A 148 -0.69 1.09 -12.23
N VAL A 149 -1.25 1.97 -11.41
CA VAL A 149 -2.70 2.26 -11.40
C VAL A 149 -2.99 3.75 -11.53
N ASP A 150 -4.17 4.05 -12.07
CA ASP A 150 -4.78 5.37 -12.06
C ASP A 150 -6.15 5.29 -11.41
N VAL A 151 -6.25 5.78 -10.20
CA VAL A 151 -7.49 5.80 -9.42
C VAL A 151 -8.19 7.18 -9.46
N SER A 152 -7.65 8.13 -10.24
CA SER A 152 -8.15 9.52 -10.30
C SER A 152 -9.57 9.63 -10.84
N GLY A 153 -10.04 8.66 -11.61
CA GLY A 153 -11.43 8.61 -12.07
C GLY A 153 -12.43 8.32 -10.94
N GLN A 154 -12.02 7.76 -9.81
CA GLN A 154 -12.90 7.24 -8.77
C GLN A 154 -12.62 7.79 -7.37
N ALA A 155 -11.34 7.96 -7.00
CA ALA A 155 -10.94 8.45 -5.68
C ALA A 155 -11.16 9.96 -5.53
N ASP A 156 -11.47 10.41 -4.31
CA ASP A 156 -11.49 11.83 -3.96
C ASP A 156 -10.16 12.25 -3.31
N LEU A 157 -9.60 11.39 -2.49
CA LEU A 157 -8.29 11.53 -1.89
C LEU A 157 -7.47 10.26 -2.17
N VAL A 158 -6.17 10.42 -2.41
CA VAL A 158 -5.22 9.30 -2.48
C VAL A 158 -4.17 9.49 -1.40
N VAL A 159 -3.89 8.44 -0.65
CA VAL A 159 -2.82 8.41 0.35
C VAL A 159 -1.77 7.39 -0.07
N THR A 160 -0.51 7.69 0.18
CA THR A 160 0.57 6.77 -0.16
C THR A 160 1.74 6.88 0.83
N SER A 161 2.50 5.79 0.98
CA SER A 161 3.73 5.77 1.75
C SER A 161 4.95 5.83 0.82
N LEU A 162 5.64 6.95 0.83
CA LEU A 162 6.87 7.14 0.07
C LEU A 162 8.03 6.28 0.61
N THR A 163 7.95 5.86 1.88
CA THR A 163 8.86 4.93 2.56
C THR A 163 9.03 3.60 1.82
N LYS A 164 8.04 3.20 1.00
CA LYS A 164 7.98 1.88 0.36
C LYS A 164 8.68 1.90 -1.01
N PHE A 165 7.97 1.62 -2.08
CA PHE A 165 8.54 1.54 -3.44
C PHE A 165 9.22 2.83 -3.92
N VAL A 166 8.76 4.00 -3.46
CA VAL A 166 9.33 5.28 -3.92
C VAL A 166 10.77 5.44 -3.44
N VAL A 167 11.05 5.22 -2.17
CA VAL A 167 12.43 5.26 -1.67
C VAL A 167 13.20 3.97 -2.02
N GLY A 168 12.62 2.80 -1.80
CA GLY A 168 13.19 1.51 -2.14
C GLY A 168 14.38 1.06 -1.30
N THR A 169 15.14 1.98 -0.72
CA THR A 169 16.38 1.71 0.04
C THR A 169 16.14 1.47 1.53
N CYS A 170 14.92 1.74 2.03
CA CYS A 170 14.53 1.51 3.44
C CYS A 170 15.28 2.39 4.45
N ASP A 171 15.78 3.55 4.04
CA ASP A 171 16.61 4.47 4.84
C ASP A 171 16.00 5.88 4.99
N ALA A 172 14.80 6.12 4.46
CA ALA A 172 14.05 7.34 4.65
C ALA A 172 12.56 7.06 4.83
N MET A 173 11.86 7.95 5.51
CA MET A 173 10.42 7.88 5.72
C MET A 173 9.72 9.07 5.09
N GLY A 174 8.51 8.83 4.58
CA GLY A 174 7.63 9.87 4.08
C GLY A 174 6.30 9.31 3.65
N GLY A 175 5.36 10.22 3.48
CA GLY A 175 4.04 9.96 2.94
C GLY A 175 3.56 11.13 2.09
N ALA A 176 2.49 10.91 1.38
CA ALA A 176 1.81 11.98 0.66
C ALA A 176 0.29 11.76 0.70
N LEU A 177 -0.44 12.86 0.82
CA LEU A 177 -1.87 12.95 0.60
C LEU A 177 -2.09 13.76 -0.68
N ILE A 178 -2.79 13.20 -1.63
CA ILE A 178 -3.13 13.82 -2.91
C ILE A 178 -4.62 14.14 -2.90
N CYS A 179 -4.96 15.42 -3.08
CA CYS A 179 -6.33 15.88 -3.28
C CYS A 179 -6.64 15.81 -4.77
N ASN A 180 -7.51 14.88 -5.16
CA ASN A 180 -7.75 14.61 -6.57
C ASN A 180 -8.48 15.77 -7.27
N PRO A 181 -7.89 16.45 -8.26
CA PRO A 181 -8.54 17.58 -8.95
C PRO A 181 -9.77 17.18 -9.78
N ARG A 182 -9.93 15.88 -10.10
CA ARG A 182 -11.10 15.35 -10.82
C ARG A 182 -12.28 15.06 -9.89
N SER A 183 -12.08 15.14 -8.57
CA SER A 183 -13.14 14.93 -7.59
C SER A 183 -14.13 16.10 -7.59
N PRO A 184 -15.46 15.83 -7.54
CA PRO A 184 -16.46 16.86 -7.33
C PRO A 184 -16.36 17.51 -5.94
N LEU A 185 -15.60 16.93 -5.02
CA LEU A 185 -15.34 17.41 -3.66
C LEU A 185 -13.98 18.12 -3.52
N HIS A 186 -13.21 18.25 -4.62
CA HIS A 186 -11.83 18.75 -4.62
C HIS A 186 -11.68 20.07 -3.86
N ALA A 187 -12.41 21.13 -4.28
CA ALA A 187 -12.25 22.45 -3.67
C ALA A 187 -12.56 22.47 -2.17
N GLU A 188 -13.57 21.71 -1.75
CA GLU A 188 -13.97 21.59 -0.34
C GLU A 188 -12.90 20.85 0.47
N LEU A 189 -12.44 19.68 0.01
CA LEU A 189 -11.43 18.88 0.69
C LEU A 189 -10.08 19.58 0.71
N GLN A 190 -9.65 20.18 -0.40
CA GLN A 190 -8.38 20.89 -0.48
C GLN A 190 -8.35 22.08 0.50
N ALA A 191 -9.45 22.84 0.62
CA ALA A 191 -9.52 23.94 1.56
C ALA A 191 -9.37 23.48 3.03
N ILE A 192 -10.03 22.38 3.39
CA ILE A 192 -9.93 21.80 4.73
C ILE A 192 -8.51 21.28 4.99
N ILE A 193 -7.92 20.56 4.04
CA ILE A 193 -6.56 20.02 4.18
C ILE A 193 -5.57 21.18 4.34
N ARG A 194 -5.61 22.20 3.47
CA ARG A 194 -4.71 23.37 3.55
C ARG A 194 -4.81 24.14 4.86
N ALA A 195 -6.01 24.25 5.42
CA ALA A 195 -6.21 24.95 6.68
C ALA A 195 -5.57 24.22 7.88
N ASN A 196 -5.33 22.93 7.77
CA ASN A 196 -4.87 22.07 8.85
C ASN A 196 -3.51 21.40 8.60
N HIS A 197 -3.00 21.47 7.37
CA HIS A 197 -1.73 20.83 7.00
C HIS A 197 -0.54 21.57 7.63
N GLU A 198 0.36 20.78 8.19
CA GLU A 198 1.67 21.23 8.65
C GLU A 198 2.75 20.45 7.91
N GLU A 199 3.72 21.15 7.33
CA GLU A 199 4.85 20.52 6.63
C GLU A 199 5.83 19.93 7.64
N LEU A 200 5.57 18.70 8.08
CA LEU A 200 6.33 18.01 9.12
C LEU A 200 7.33 16.97 8.57
N LEU A 201 7.43 16.83 7.25
CA LEU A 201 8.43 15.94 6.65
C LEU A 201 9.83 16.48 6.97
N TRP A 202 10.68 15.63 7.55
CA TRP A 202 12.04 16.03 7.84
C TRP A 202 12.86 16.24 6.57
N GLU A 203 13.61 17.35 6.51
CA GLU A 203 14.41 17.72 5.33
C GLU A 203 15.40 16.63 4.91
N GLY A 204 16.00 15.92 5.88
CA GLY A 204 16.91 14.81 5.61
C GLY A 204 16.23 13.65 4.87
N ASP A 205 14.99 13.28 5.26
CA ASP A 205 14.19 12.29 4.56
C ASP A 205 13.76 12.80 3.18
N ALA A 206 13.36 14.08 3.09
CA ALA A 206 12.95 14.68 1.83
C ALA A 206 14.06 14.66 0.78
N LEU A 207 15.32 14.89 1.18
CA LEU A 207 16.50 14.80 0.29
C LEU A 207 16.68 13.40 -0.29
N VAL A 208 16.55 12.35 0.54
CA VAL A 208 16.67 10.96 0.10
C VAL A 208 15.49 10.59 -0.80
N LEU A 209 14.28 10.94 -0.37
CA LEU A 209 13.05 10.68 -1.13
C LEU A 209 13.10 11.32 -2.52
N GLU A 210 13.48 12.59 -2.61
CA GLU A 210 13.57 13.33 -3.87
C GLU A 210 14.59 12.67 -4.84
N ALA A 211 15.75 12.30 -4.32
CA ALA A 211 16.78 11.66 -5.12
C ALA A 211 16.34 10.26 -5.62
N GLN A 212 15.71 9.47 -4.76
CA GLN A 212 15.23 8.13 -5.10
C GLN A 212 13.98 8.15 -6.00
N ALA A 213 13.12 9.14 -5.84
CA ALA A 213 11.92 9.33 -6.65
C ALA A 213 12.22 9.44 -8.15
N ARG A 214 13.35 10.04 -8.53
CA ARG A 214 13.76 10.18 -9.94
C ARG A 214 13.86 8.83 -10.67
N GLY A 215 14.36 7.80 -10.00
CA GLY A 215 14.51 6.46 -10.57
C GLY A 215 13.34 5.51 -10.29
N PHE A 216 12.32 5.98 -9.59
CA PHE A 216 11.21 5.13 -9.13
C PHE A 216 10.40 4.50 -10.28
N PRO A 217 9.99 5.22 -11.35
CA PRO A 217 9.24 4.60 -12.42
C PRO A 217 9.96 3.43 -13.08
N GLU A 218 11.27 3.56 -13.30
CA GLU A 218 12.08 2.51 -13.91
C GLU A 218 12.30 1.32 -12.95
N ARG A 219 12.52 1.61 -11.65
CA ARG A 219 12.56 0.55 -10.63
C ARG A 219 11.26 -0.21 -10.57
N MET A 220 10.11 0.48 -10.68
CA MET A 220 8.80 -0.16 -10.60
C MET A 220 8.55 -1.12 -11.76
N LYS A 221 9.03 -0.83 -12.97
CA LYS A 221 8.97 -1.76 -14.10
C LYS A 221 9.71 -3.07 -13.79
N ARG A 222 10.92 -2.96 -13.24
CA ARG A 222 11.71 -4.15 -12.83
C ARG A 222 11.03 -4.91 -11.69
N HIS A 223 10.45 -4.21 -10.73
CA HIS A 223 9.64 -4.84 -9.68
C HIS A 223 8.47 -5.63 -10.28
N ASN A 224 7.75 -5.07 -11.25
CA ASN A 224 6.65 -5.75 -11.93
C ASN A 224 7.10 -7.03 -12.65
N GLU A 225 8.22 -6.98 -13.36
CA GLU A 225 8.79 -8.12 -14.08
C GLU A 225 9.22 -9.24 -13.11
N ASN A 226 10.00 -8.88 -12.09
CA ASN A 226 10.46 -9.83 -11.08
C ASN A 226 9.28 -10.40 -10.29
N GLY A 227 8.35 -9.54 -9.85
CA GLY A 227 7.16 -9.94 -9.10
C GLY A 227 6.33 -10.96 -9.87
N LEU A 228 6.03 -10.68 -11.14
CA LEU A 228 5.27 -11.60 -11.99
C LEU A 228 5.95 -12.95 -12.15
N ARG A 229 7.27 -12.97 -12.43
CA ARG A 229 8.03 -14.22 -12.60
C ARG A 229 8.02 -15.08 -11.34
N ILE A 230 8.24 -14.46 -10.19
CA ILE A 230 8.26 -15.19 -8.91
C ILE A 230 6.86 -15.66 -8.54
N ALA A 231 5.83 -14.84 -8.74
CA ALA A 231 4.44 -15.22 -8.45
C ALA A 231 3.98 -16.40 -9.31
N ASP A 232 4.27 -16.39 -10.62
CA ASP A 232 3.93 -17.49 -11.54
C ASP A 232 4.64 -18.81 -11.11
N ARG A 233 5.90 -18.75 -10.72
CA ARG A 233 6.65 -19.92 -10.26
C ARG A 233 6.14 -20.45 -8.92
N LEU A 234 5.86 -19.59 -7.95
CA LEU A 234 5.27 -19.98 -6.67
C LEU A 234 3.90 -20.66 -6.88
N ARG A 235 3.05 -20.09 -7.74
CA ARG A 235 1.71 -20.63 -8.01
C ARG A 235 1.75 -22.05 -8.57
N ASN A 236 2.76 -22.37 -9.36
CA ASN A 236 2.94 -23.67 -9.98
C ASN A 236 3.81 -24.64 -9.15
N HIS A 237 4.30 -24.22 -7.99
CA HIS A 237 5.20 -25.05 -7.18
C HIS A 237 4.42 -26.10 -6.37
N PRO A 238 4.85 -27.39 -6.35
CA PRO A 238 4.09 -28.49 -5.72
C PRO A 238 3.92 -28.34 -4.20
N ALA A 239 4.80 -27.60 -3.51
CA ALA A 239 4.71 -27.36 -2.08
C ALA A 239 3.75 -26.22 -1.70
N ILE A 240 3.25 -25.47 -2.66
CA ILE A 240 2.37 -24.32 -2.44
C ILE A 240 0.91 -24.75 -2.60
N GLU A 241 0.07 -24.31 -1.67
CA GLU A 241 -1.37 -24.48 -1.70
C GLU A 241 -2.04 -23.34 -2.45
N ARG A 242 -1.66 -22.09 -2.13
CA ARG A 242 -2.24 -20.90 -2.73
C ARG A 242 -1.24 -19.76 -2.77
N VAL A 243 -1.35 -18.93 -3.82
CA VAL A 243 -0.67 -17.64 -3.96
C VAL A 243 -1.73 -16.56 -4.20
N TRP A 244 -1.64 -15.47 -3.46
CA TRP A 244 -2.41 -14.25 -3.70
C TRP A 244 -1.52 -13.24 -4.40
N TYR A 245 -2.00 -12.71 -5.52
CA TYR A 245 -1.31 -11.74 -6.35
C TYR A 245 -2.33 -10.95 -7.17
N PRO A 246 -2.17 -9.64 -7.41
CA PRO A 246 -3.21 -8.81 -8.03
C PRO A 246 -3.70 -9.30 -9.39
N LYS A 247 -2.83 -9.99 -10.14
CA LYS A 247 -3.19 -10.58 -11.44
C LYS A 247 -4.30 -11.61 -11.36
N TRP A 248 -4.52 -12.23 -10.18
CA TRP A 248 -5.48 -13.33 -10.02
C TRP A 248 -6.55 -13.08 -8.96
N GLU A 249 -6.28 -12.16 -8.03
CA GLU A 249 -7.20 -11.87 -6.93
C GLU A 249 -8.06 -10.65 -7.27
N PHE A 250 -9.36 -10.88 -7.55
CA PHE A 250 -10.26 -9.81 -7.98
C PHE A 250 -9.69 -9.01 -9.14
N SER A 251 -9.11 -9.72 -10.13
CA SER A 251 -8.31 -9.17 -11.21
C SER A 251 -9.06 -8.13 -12.04
N GLU A 252 -10.36 -8.31 -12.31
CA GLU A 252 -11.18 -7.35 -13.07
C GLU A 252 -11.20 -5.97 -12.38
N ALA A 253 -11.30 -5.94 -11.05
CA ALA A 253 -11.28 -4.71 -10.28
C ALA A 253 -9.93 -3.99 -10.39
N TYR A 254 -8.82 -4.73 -10.29
CA TYR A 254 -7.48 -4.16 -10.48
C TYR A 254 -7.25 -3.68 -11.92
N GLU A 255 -7.60 -4.51 -12.91
CA GLU A 255 -7.46 -4.17 -14.35
C GLU A 255 -8.25 -2.92 -14.72
N SER A 256 -9.39 -2.65 -14.07
CA SER A 256 -10.22 -1.48 -14.33
C SER A 256 -9.53 -0.14 -14.02
N VAL A 257 -8.50 -0.16 -13.20
CA VAL A 257 -7.69 1.01 -12.80
C VAL A 257 -6.22 0.88 -13.18
N ARG A 258 -5.79 -0.28 -13.71
CA ARG A 258 -4.42 -0.49 -14.14
C ARG A 258 -4.08 0.39 -15.36
N ARG A 259 -2.95 1.07 -15.30
CA ARG A 259 -2.44 1.83 -16.46
C ARG A 259 -2.09 0.88 -17.62
N PRO A 260 -2.19 1.31 -18.88
CA PRO A 260 -1.81 0.48 -20.03
C PRO A 260 -0.43 -0.16 -19.90
N ASP A 261 0.56 0.61 -19.44
CA ASP A 261 1.94 0.16 -19.21
C ASP A 261 2.21 -0.28 -17.76
N GLY A 262 1.19 -0.31 -16.91
CA GLY A 262 1.27 -0.73 -15.52
C GLY A 262 1.37 -2.25 -15.38
N GLY A 263 2.01 -2.70 -14.28
CA GLY A 263 2.08 -4.11 -13.91
C GLY A 263 1.20 -4.45 -12.71
N TRP A 264 1.45 -5.63 -12.13
CA TRP A 264 0.74 -6.11 -10.95
C TRP A 264 1.54 -5.98 -9.65
N GLY A 265 2.68 -5.25 -9.70
CA GLY A 265 3.53 -5.02 -8.55
C GLY A 265 4.43 -6.21 -8.21
N ALA A 266 5.09 -6.08 -7.06
CA ALA A 266 6.08 -7.05 -6.58
C ALA A 266 5.73 -7.61 -5.20
N LEU A 267 4.54 -7.31 -4.68
CA LEU A 267 4.04 -7.88 -3.43
C LEU A 267 3.16 -9.09 -3.73
N MET A 268 3.39 -10.18 -3.03
CA MET A 268 2.59 -11.39 -3.06
C MET A 268 2.54 -12.03 -1.69
N THR A 269 1.54 -12.86 -1.51
CA THR A 269 1.40 -13.68 -0.31
C THR A 269 1.18 -15.12 -0.73
N PHE A 270 1.74 -16.05 -0.01
CA PHE A 270 1.55 -17.47 -0.30
C PHE A 270 1.31 -18.29 0.96
N LEU A 271 0.63 -19.41 0.78
CA LEU A 271 0.37 -20.40 1.79
C LEU A 271 0.94 -21.75 1.33
N PRO A 272 1.90 -22.33 2.05
CA PRO A 272 2.37 -23.69 1.77
C PRO A 272 1.31 -24.73 2.09
N LYS A 273 1.36 -25.89 1.43
CA LYS A 273 0.60 -27.05 1.84
C LYS A 273 0.99 -27.49 3.25
N ASN A 274 0.03 -27.94 4.05
CA ASN A 274 0.21 -28.23 5.47
C ASN A 274 0.85 -27.05 6.21
N ALA A 275 0.28 -25.88 6.04
CA ALA A 275 0.85 -24.59 6.41
C ALA A 275 1.28 -24.49 7.88
N GLU A 276 0.52 -25.09 8.80
CA GLU A 276 0.85 -25.12 10.24
C GLU A 276 2.26 -25.67 10.50
N ARG A 277 2.62 -26.76 9.82
CA ARG A 277 3.94 -27.38 9.92
C ARG A 277 4.96 -26.66 9.03
N ASN A 278 4.60 -26.44 7.78
CA ASN A 278 5.57 -26.10 6.74
C ASN A 278 5.90 -24.60 6.69
N SER A 279 4.98 -23.70 7.09
CA SER A 279 5.24 -22.25 7.01
C SER A 279 6.40 -21.82 7.89
N PRO A 280 6.52 -22.22 9.18
CA PRO A 280 7.69 -21.89 10.00
C PRO A 280 8.98 -22.42 9.39
N GLU A 281 9.00 -23.69 8.98
CA GLU A 281 10.19 -24.33 8.42
C GLU A 281 10.65 -23.68 7.11
N ILE A 282 9.71 -23.36 6.20
CA ILE A 282 10.01 -22.67 4.95
C ILE A 282 10.53 -21.28 5.25
N TYR A 283 9.82 -20.52 6.11
CA TYR A 283 10.22 -19.16 6.46
C TYR A 283 11.64 -19.10 7.02
N ASP A 284 12.00 -20.02 7.90
CA ASP A 284 13.35 -20.06 8.49
C ASP A 284 14.44 -20.32 7.44
N ARG A 285 14.14 -21.18 6.44
CA ARG A 285 15.07 -21.51 5.34
C ARG A 285 15.14 -20.46 4.24
N LEU A 286 14.20 -19.49 4.16
CA LEU A 286 14.23 -18.47 3.12
C LEU A 286 15.53 -17.65 3.18
N ALA A 287 16.36 -17.78 2.14
CA ALA A 287 17.60 -17.03 1.98
C ALA A 287 17.34 -15.65 1.32
N CYS A 288 16.58 -14.81 2.02
CA CYS A 288 16.33 -13.41 1.70
C CYS A 288 16.24 -12.60 3.00
N CYS A 289 16.21 -11.28 2.90
CA CYS A 289 15.99 -10.42 4.06
C CYS A 289 14.63 -10.71 4.70
N LYS A 290 14.54 -10.56 6.02
CA LYS A 290 13.31 -10.79 6.80
C LYS A 290 12.90 -9.51 7.49
N GLY A 291 11.62 -9.14 7.35
CA GLY A 291 11.11 -7.92 7.97
C GLY A 291 9.71 -7.55 7.51
N PRO A 292 9.03 -6.65 8.25
CA PRO A 292 7.63 -6.30 8.02
C PRO A 292 7.42 -5.29 6.88
N SER A 293 8.49 -4.66 6.35
CA SER A 293 8.36 -3.67 5.29
C SER A 293 8.07 -4.31 3.92
N LEU A 294 7.94 -3.50 2.91
CA LEU A 294 7.74 -3.91 1.51
C LEU A 294 8.29 -2.84 0.57
N GLY A 295 8.41 -3.17 -0.72
CA GLY A 295 8.79 -2.21 -1.75
C GLY A 295 10.28 -1.86 -1.79
N THR A 296 11.12 -2.68 -1.12
CA THR A 296 12.57 -2.50 -1.09
C THR A 296 13.23 -3.04 -2.35
N VAL A 297 14.40 -2.49 -2.70
CA VAL A 297 15.23 -2.97 -3.82
C VAL A 297 15.79 -4.38 -3.58
N PHE A 298 15.72 -4.87 -2.37
CA PHE A 298 16.04 -6.25 -1.96
C PHE A 298 14.78 -6.97 -1.49
N THR A 299 14.74 -8.29 -1.69
CA THR A 299 13.58 -9.12 -1.34
C THR A 299 13.41 -9.23 0.17
N LEU A 300 12.17 -9.01 0.65
CA LEU A 300 11.75 -9.15 2.03
C LEU A 300 10.68 -10.22 2.18
N ALA A 301 10.84 -11.09 3.15
CA ALA A 301 9.82 -12.03 3.59
C ALA A 301 9.36 -11.74 5.02
N CYS A 302 8.06 -11.92 5.29
CA CYS A 302 7.55 -11.81 6.65
C CYS A 302 6.38 -12.78 6.91
N PRO A 303 6.26 -13.34 8.13
CA PRO A 303 5.10 -14.09 8.58
C PRO A 303 4.00 -13.07 8.95
N PHE A 304 3.32 -12.54 7.90
CA PHE A 304 2.54 -11.31 7.97
C PHE A 304 1.56 -11.27 9.14
N THR A 305 0.71 -12.29 9.27
CA THR A 305 -0.36 -12.27 10.27
C THR A 305 0.19 -12.31 11.69
N LEU A 306 1.29 -13.05 11.91
CA LEU A 306 1.97 -13.08 13.20
C LEU A 306 2.60 -11.74 13.57
N LEU A 307 3.12 -10.99 12.58
CA LEU A 307 3.72 -9.68 12.86
C LEU A 307 2.68 -8.57 13.00
N ALA A 308 1.67 -8.56 12.14
CA ALA A 308 0.71 -7.45 12.09
C ALA A 308 -0.48 -7.63 13.05
N HIS A 309 -0.86 -8.89 13.36
CA HIS A 309 -2.09 -9.22 14.08
C HIS A 309 -1.86 -10.20 15.25
N TYR A 310 -0.69 -10.17 15.88
CA TYR A 310 -0.31 -11.12 16.94
C TYR A 310 -1.34 -11.22 18.07
N THR A 311 -1.96 -10.12 18.46
CA THR A 311 -2.94 -10.07 19.54
C THR A 311 -4.39 -10.32 19.07
N GLU A 312 -4.61 -10.55 17.78
CA GLU A 312 -5.95 -10.66 17.17
C GLU A 312 -6.00 -11.71 16.05
N LEU A 313 -5.24 -12.83 16.23
CA LEU A 313 -5.09 -13.87 15.19
C LEU A 313 -6.42 -14.48 14.76
N GLU A 314 -7.31 -14.79 15.73
CA GLU A 314 -8.63 -15.36 15.41
C GLU A 314 -9.50 -14.39 14.61
N TRP A 315 -9.40 -13.07 14.88
CA TRP A 315 -10.10 -12.07 14.11
C TRP A 315 -9.56 -12.00 12.67
N ALA A 316 -8.24 -12.04 12.48
CA ALA A 316 -7.64 -12.04 11.17
C ALA A 316 -8.05 -13.29 10.36
N GLU A 317 -8.07 -14.46 10.98
CA GLU A 317 -8.52 -15.72 10.37
C GLU A 317 -10.01 -15.68 10.02
N ALA A 318 -10.86 -15.10 10.87
CA ALA A 318 -12.28 -14.88 10.56
C ALA A 318 -12.47 -13.93 9.36
N CYS A 319 -11.51 -13.04 9.09
CA CYS A 319 -11.45 -12.22 7.89
C CYS A 319 -10.83 -12.93 6.67
N GLY A 320 -10.42 -14.19 6.79
CA GLY A 320 -9.80 -14.98 5.72
C GLY A 320 -8.27 -14.87 5.61
N VAL A 321 -7.64 -14.23 6.60
CA VAL A 321 -6.17 -14.03 6.64
C VAL A 321 -5.54 -15.07 7.57
N SER A 322 -5.05 -16.17 7.00
CA SER A 322 -4.45 -17.27 7.79
C SER A 322 -3.24 -16.79 8.58
N ARG A 323 -3.08 -17.29 9.82
CA ARG A 323 -1.90 -17.03 10.66
C ARG A 323 -0.59 -17.55 10.07
N TYR A 324 -0.68 -18.49 9.14
CA TYR A 324 0.48 -19.15 8.50
C TYR A 324 0.91 -18.50 7.17
N LEU A 325 0.33 -17.35 6.79
CA LEU A 325 0.69 -16.64 5.57
C LEU A 325 2.14 -16.15 5.59
N ILE A 326 2.84 -16.38 4.49
CA ILE A 326 4.15 -15.76 4.22
C ILE A 326 3.94 -14.70 3.15
N ARG A 327 4.21 -13.44 3.48
CA ARG A 327 4.23 -12.33 2.52
C ARG A 327 5.63 -12.15 1.98
N LEU A 328 5.75 -12.02 0.67
CA LEU A 328 6.99 -11.76 -0.04
C LEU A 328 6.89 -10.45 -0.80
N SER A 329 7.82 -9.53 -0.54
CA SER A 329 8.03 -8.32 -1.34
C SER A 329 9.28 -8.54 -2.17
N VAL A 330 9.13 -8.77 -3.47
CA VAL A 330 10.21 -9.11 -4.37
C VAL A 330 11.01 -7.87 -4.73
N GLY A 331 12.33 -7.94 -4.60
CA GLY A 331 13.27 -6.88 -4.92
C GLY A 331 13.72 -6.86 -6.39
N LEU A 332 14.88 -6.25 -6.60
CA LEU A 332 15.48 -6.06 -7.93
C LEU A 332 16.64 -7.03 -8.20
N GLU A 333 16.81 -8.04 -7.36
CA GLU A 333 17.79 -9.11 -7.57
C GLU A 333 17.54 -9.82 -8.90
N ASP A 334 18.53 -10.55 -9.38
CA ASP A 334 18.32 -11.45 -10.52
C ASP A 334 17.21 -12.45 -10.18
N PRO A 335 16.14 -12.55 -10.98
CA PRO A 335 14.99 -13.38 -10.64
C PRO A 335 15.29 -14.89 -10.68
N GLU A 336 16.33 -15.33 -11.41
CA GLU A 336 16.73 -16.73 -11.47
C GLU A 336 17.49 -17.11 -10.19
N ASP A 337 18.38 -16.25 -9.72
CA ASP A 337 19.08 -16.43 -8.43
C ASP A 337 18.09 -16.39 -7.26
N LEU A 338 17.19 -15.40 -7.25
CA LEU A 338 16.14 -15.31 -6.22
C LEU A 338 15.27 -16.58 -6.22
N TRP A 339 14.86 -17.05 -7.41
CA TRP A 339 14.06 -18.27 -7.50
C TRP A 339 14.82 -19.49 -6.98
N ALA A 340 16.08 -19.66 -7.33
CA ALA A 340 16.88 -20.78 -6.85
C ALA A 340 16.92 -20.85 -5.31
N ARG A 341 17.03 -19.70 -4.64
CA ARG A 341 16.99 -19.59 -3.18
C ARG A 341 15.61 -19.92 -2.60
N LEU A 342 14.54 -19.43 -3.22
CA LEU A 342 13.15 -19.73 -2.82
C LEU A 342 12.82 -21.21 -3.01
N ASP A 343 13.12 -21.78 -4.17
CA ASP A 343 12.87 -23.19 -4.52
C ASP A 343 13.60 -24.14 -3.57
N ALA A 344 14.85 -23.83 -3.20
CA ALA A 344 15.61 -24.61 -2.23
C ALA A 344 14.94 -24.60 -0.84
N ALA A 345 14.42 -23.45 -0.39
CA ALA A 345 13.70 -23.36 0.87
C ALA A 345 12.39 -24.15 0.84
N LEU A 346 11.67 -24.12 -0.27
CA LEU A 346 10.42 -24.86 -0.48
C LEU A 346 10.63 -26.38 -0.53
N LYS A 347 11.76 -26.84 -1.06
CA LYS A 347 12.14 -28.26 -1.16
C LYS A 347 12.78 -28.83 0.12
N GLY A 348 13.07 -27.99 1.10
CA GLY A 348 13.75 -28.40 2.33
C GLY A 348 15.28 -28.42 2.25
N GLY A 349 15.87 -27.83 1.20
CA GLY A 349 17.32 -27.63 1.06
C GLY A 349 17.84 -26.45 1.88
N SER A 350 19.07 -26.53 2.40
CA SER A 350 19.74 -25.38 3.03
C SER A 350 20.48 -24.58 1.95
N THR A 351 20.23 -23.28 1.88
CA THR A 351 21.01 -22.34 1.04
C THR A 351 21.58 -21.26 1.95
N SER A 352 22.89 -20.98 1.82
CA SER A 352 23.53 -19.83 2.43
C SER A 352 23.24 -18.56 1.61
N LEU A 353 23.09 -17.43 2.30
CA LEU A 353 23.08 -16.12 1.63
C LEU A 353 24.44 -15.91 0.92
N PRO A 354 24.46 -15.39 -0.31
CA PRO A 354 25.70 -14.90 -0.89
C PRO A 354 26.22 -13.75 -0.04
N GLY A 355 27.51 -13.80 0.31
CA GLY A 355 28.20 -12.80 1.15
C GLY A 355 28.35 -11.45 0.49
#